data_bc7adbce76d27a287b71907f2ca3bc26
#
_entry.id   bc7adbce76d27a287b71907f2ca3bc26
#
_cell.length_a   1.000
_cell.length_b   1.000
_cell.length_c   1.000
_cell.angle_alpha   90.00
_cell.angle_beta   90.00
_cell.angle_gamma   90.00
#
_symmetry.space_group_name_H-M   'P 1'
#
loop_
_entity.id
_entity.type
_entity.pdbx_description
1 polymer ?
#
loop_
_entity_poly.entity_id
_entity_poly.type
_entity_poly.pdbx_seq_one_letter_code
_entity_poly.pdbx_strand_id
1 'polypeptide(L)'
;MRISYVIFFLTIFSSLFTSCSDPFQKTKSGLIYKIIPAKNKGSQVKPGSVIKFHVLVTQGDSVTYNSYGKIPAFAMIDSATRNYDISEIFPMLHVGDSAVVVQSVDTIAKFQGGNMPQGMKKGDKITIKLRVLDLYNDIPVAQLNLNKEMELQKQRDIEEVGAYVKSKNIKAIKTPAGAYVEIIKQGDGPLPDSGKQLSIYYTGTNLKGDKFDSNVDPSFGHTDTFKIVVGQMGSIQGFEEGVKMVAKGGKAKIYIPSMLGYGMQGAPPSIKPYEHLVFEIELLDIRQAPPAPKPNLDQLKNLNTENTEAAQKENASGASKK
;
A
#
# COMPACT_ATOMS: atom_id res chain seq x y z
N MET A 1 83.55 31.83 11.52
CA MET A 1 82.30 31.33 12.09
C MET A 1 81.27 31.37 10.97
N ARG A 2 81.00 30.22 10.30
CA ARG A 2 80.11 30.13 9.15
C ARG A 2 78.76 29.49 9.67
N ILE A 3 77.69 30.23 9.54
CA ILE A 3 76.33 29.79 9.89
C ILE A 3 75.68 29.21 8.63
N SER A 4 75.50 27.91 8.62
CA SER A 4 74.74 27.19 7.55
C SER A 4 73.23 27.22 7.90
N TYR A 5 72.51 27.87 7.01
CA TYR A 5 71.00 27.75 7.04
C TYR A 5 70.55 26.47 6.35
N VAL A 6 69.99 25.58 7.13
CA VAL A 6 69.26 24.39 6.61
C VAL A 6 67.81 24.80 6.33
N ILE A 7 67.51 24.90 5.02
CA ILE A 7 66.11 25.13 4.57
C ILE A 7 65.37 23.80 4.59
N PHE A 8 64.38 23.66 5.55
CA PHE A 8 63.50 22.49 5.64
C PHE A 8 62.34 22.71 4.66
N PHE A 9 62.34 21.99 3.54
CA PHE A 9 61.23 21.99 2.58
C PHE A 9 60.10 21.11 3.14
N LEU A 10 59.06 21.76 3.72
CA LEU A 10 57.85 21.12 4.16
C LEU A 10 56.95 20.88 2.94
N THR A 11 57.04 19.69 2.34
CA THR A 11 56.10 19.26 1.29
C THR A 11 54.75 18.96 1.93
N ILE A 12 53.80 19.92 1.79
CA ILE A 12 52.40 19.73 2.13
C ILE A 12 51.80 18.78 1.08
N PHE A 13 51.67 17.50 1.45
CA PHE A 13 50.92 16.50 0.67
C PHE A 13 49.43 16.80 0.85
N SER A 14 48.90 17.68 0.00
CA SER A 14 47.46 17.95 -0.10
C SER A 14 46.79 16.73 -0.70
N SER A 15 46.33 15.81 0.15
CA SER A 15 45.44 14.72 -0.26
C SER A 15 44.08 15.32 -0.64
N LEU A 16 43.92 15.59 -1.93
CA LEU A 16 42.63 15.86 -2.56
C LEU A 16 41.75 14.62 -2.38
N PHE A 17 40.91 14.62 -1.34
CA PHE A 17 39.77 13.73 -1.29
C PHE A 17 38.80 14.16 -2.40
N THR A 18 39.04 13.68 -3.61
CA THR A 18 38.01 13.69 -4.66
C THR A 18 36.92 12.75 -4.21
N SER A 19 35.88 13.31 -3.56
CA SER A 19 34.60 12.64 -3.43
C SER A 19 34.05 12.46 -4.84
N CYS A 20 34.34 11.30 -5.45
CA CYS A 20 33.71 10.87 -6.70
C CYS A 20 32.23 10.58 -6.42
N SER A 21 31.42 11.62 -6.43
CA SER A 21 29.99 11.43 -6.61
C SER A 21 29.78 11.27 -8.12
N ASP A 22 29.49 10.03 -8.56
CA ASP A 22 29.16 9.79 -9.96
C ASP A 22 28.04 10.74 -10.40
N PRO A 23 28.17 11.39 -11.56
CA PRO A 23 27.21 12.36 -12.04
C PRO A 23 25.88 11.68 -12.38
N PHE A 24 24.80 12.46 -12.36
CA PHE A 24 23.54 12.01 -12.93
C PHE A 24 23.68 11.74 -14.42
N GLN A 25 23.06 10.66 -14.89
CA GLN A 25 23.02 10.21 -16.28
C GLN A 25 21.62 10.40 -16.85
N LYS A 26 21.47 10.19 -18.16
CA LYS A 26 20.18 10.23 -18.86
C LYS A 26 19.98 8.96 -19.67
N THR A 27 18.76 8.42 -19.65
CA THR A 27 18.35 7.35 -20.56
C THR A 27 18.08 7.92 -21.97
N LYS A 28 17.76 7.04 -22.93
CA LYS A 28 17.38 7.45 -24.29
C LYS A 28 16.14 8.34 -24.33
N SER A 29 15.19 8.13 -23.42
CA SER A 29 13.98 8.97 -23.30
C SER A 29 14.23 10.31 -22.59
N GLY A 30 15.44 10.50 -22.04
CA GLY A 30 15.83 11.70 -21.28
C GLY A 30 15.56 11.61 -19.77
N LEU A 31 15.17 10.44 -19.25
CA LEU A 31 15.00 10.21 -17.82
C LEU A 31 16.32 10.40 -17.09
N ILE A 32 16.34 11.26 -16.07
CA ILE A 32 17.54 11.56 -15.28
C ILE A 32 17.65 10.54 -14.16
N TYR A 33 18.80 9.89 -14.03
CA TYR A 33 19.03 8.90 -12.98
C TYR A 33 20.47 8.87 -12.49
N LYS A 34 20.67 8.30 -11.30
CA LYS A 34 21.97 7.95 -10.72
C LYS A 34 21.83 6.59 -10.06
N ILE A 35 22.72 5.65 -10.40
CA ILE A 35 22.85 4.35 -9.72
C ILE A 35 23.97 4.46 -8.69
N ILE A 36 23.73 3.94 -7.50
CA ILE A 36 24.66 3.83 -6.39
C ILE A 36 24.90 2.34 -6.20
N PRO A 37 26.02 1.79 -6.72
CA PRO A 37 26.30 0.36 -6.66
C PRO A 37 26.47 -0.13 -5.23
N ALA A 38 25.98 -1.33 -4.95
CA ALA A 38 26.27 -2.04 -3.71
C ALA A 38 27.75 -2.42 -3.64
N LYS A 39 28.33 -2.48 -2.44
CA LYS A 39 29.68 -3.00 -2.23
C LYS A 39 29.85 -4.43 -2.77
N ASN A 40 28.85 -5.27 -2.46
CA ASN A 40 28.75 -6.65 -2.96
C ASN A 40 27.56 -6.70 -3.91
N LYS A 41 27.82 -6.74 -5.21
CA LYS A 41 26.79 -6.84 -6.24
C LYS A 41 26.16 -8.24 -6.21
N GLY A 42 24.85 -8.29 -6.03
CA GLY A 42 24.06 -9.51 -6.22
C GLY A 42 23.73 -9.75 -7.70
N SER A 43 22.71 -10.57 -7.95
CA SER A 43 22.22 -10.87 -9.30
C SER A 43 21.74 -9.62 -10.02
N GLN A 44 22.03 -9.54 -11.33
CA GLN A 44 21.49 -8.48 -12.20
C GLN A 44 20.01 -8.68 -12.45
N VAL A 45 19.27 -7.58 -12.44
CA VAL A 45 17.84 -7.55 -12.77
C VAL A 45 17.65 -7.89 -14.26
N LYS A 46 16.77 -8.83 -14.58
CA LYS A 46 16.52 -9.30 -15.94
C LYS A 46 15.04 -9.29 -16.28
N PRO A 47 14.68 -9.10 -17.56
CA PRO A 47 13.30 -9.29 -18.02
C PRO A 47 12.75 -10.66 -17.61
N GLY A 48 11.47 -10.74 -17.27
CA GLY A 48 10.78 -11.95 -16.80
C GLY A 48 10.94 -12.24 -15.31
N SER A 49 11.80 -11.52 -14.59
CA SER A 49 11.93 -11.64 -13.12
C SER A 49 11.05 -10.65 -12.38
N VAL A 50 10.82 -10.90 -11.09
CA VAL A 50 10.16 -9.98 -10.17
C VAL A 50 11.19 -9.37 -9.25
N ILE A 51 11.30 -8.04 -9.27
CA ILE A 51 12.17 -7.27 -8.38
C ILE A 51 11.42 -6.89 -7.10
N LYS A 52 12.08 -7.06 -5.94
CA LYS A 52 11.64 -6.56 -4.64
C LYS A 52 12.51 -5.35 -4.26
N PHE A 53 11.90 -4.23 -3.92
CA PHE A 53 12.64 -3.02 -3.62
C PHE A 53 11.90 -2.10 -2.64
N HIS A 54 12.64 -1.34 -1.86
CA HIS A 54 12.08 -0.19 -1.18
C HIS A 54 12.11 1.03 -2.09
N VAL A 55 11.11 1.89 -1.95
CA VAL A 55 11.00 3.12 -2.73
C VAL A 55 10.46 4.27 -1.88
N LEU A 56 11.05 5.45 -2.08
CA LEU A 56 10.63 6.73 -1.55
C LEU A 56 10.37 7.67 -2.73
N VAL A 57 9.16 8.20 -2.82
CA VAL A 57 8.76 9.16 -3.86
C VAL A 57 8.47 10.51 -3.21
N THR A 58 9.10 11.56 -3.74
CA THR A 58 8.85 12.94 -3.30
C THR A 58 8.46 13.82 -4.48
N GLN A 59 7.59 14.79 -4.22
CA GLN A 59 7.25 15.91 -5.11
C GLN A 59 7.75 17.19 -4.43
N GLY A 60 8.83 17.78 -4.94
CA GLY A 60 9.57 18.79 -4.18
C GLY A 60 10.03 18.21 -2.83
N ASP A 61 9.69 18.89 -1.74
CA ASP A 61 10.02 18.47 -0.36
C ASP A 61 8.96 17.55 0.26
N SER A 62 7.81 17.37 -0.41
CA SER A 62 6.71 16.56 0.11
C SER A 62 6.90 15.09 -0.22
N VAL A 63 6.82 14.22 0.78
CA VAL A 63 6.81 12.76 0.61
C VAL A 63 5.42 12.33 0.16
N THR A 64 5.31 11.76 -1.05
CA THR A 64 4.04 11.26 -1.61
C THR A 64 3.88 9.75 -1.42
N TYR A 65 4.99 9.01 -1.36
CA TYR A 65 5.00 7.58 -1.08
C TYR A 65 6.30 7.16 -0.40
N ASN A 66 6.20 6.25 0.58
CA ASN A 66 7.35 5.69 1.29
C ASN A 66 7.07 4.25 1.72
N SER A 67 7.84 3.29 1.20
CA SER A 67 7.75 1.88 1.59
C SER A 67 8.75 1.48 2.68
N TYR A 68 9.69 2.36 3.06
CA TYR A 68 10.63 2.05 4.14
C TYR A 68 9.90 1.88 5.48
N GLY A 69 10.15 0.77 6.16
CA GLY A 69 9.43 0.38 7.38
C GLY A 69 8.03 -0.20 7.13
N LYS A 70 7.65 -0.37 5.87
CA LYS A 70 6.39 -0.95 5.39
C LYS A 70 6.68 -2.10 4.44
N ILE A 71 5.66 -2.61 3.75
CA ILE A 71 5.83 -3.66 2.74
C ILE A 71 6.66 -3.10 1.57
N PRO A 72 7.75 -3.77 1.17
CA PRO A 72 8.49 -3.42 -0.04
C PRO A 72 7.60 -3.51 -1.29
N ALA A 73 7.94 -2.76 -2.33
CA ALA A 73 7.31 -2.90 -3.62
C ALA A 73 7.82 -4.15 -4.35
N PHE A 74 6.93 -4.78 -5.12
CA PHE A 74 7.24 -5.88 -6.02
C PHE A 74 6.80 -5.48 -7.42
N ALA A 75 7.67 -5.64 -8.41
CA ALA A 75 7.36 -5.34 -9.80
C ALA A 75 7.91 -6.42 -10.72
N MET A 76 7.08 -6.87 -11.66
CA MET A 76 7.53 -7.72 -12.76
C MET A 76 8.33 -6.86 -13.74
N ILE A 77 9.45 -7.37 -14.20
CA ILE A 77 10.30 -6.70 -15.18
C ILE A 77 9.90 -7.15 -16.58
N ASP A 78 9.25 -6.25 -17.31
CA ASP A 78 8.88 -6.47 -18.71
C ASP A 78 10.12 -6.38 -19.61
N SER A 79 10.05 -7.07 -20.76
CA SER A 79 11.03 -6.93 -21.83
C SER A 79 10.94 -5.57 -22.53
N ALA A 80 9.74 -4.97 -22.54
CA ALA A 80 9.48 -3.64 -23.07
C ALA A 80 9.43 -2.61 -21.94
N THR A 81 10.38 -1.70 -21.92
CA THR A 81 10.37 -0.58 -20.97
C THR A 81 9.44 0.52 -21.48
N ARG A 82 8.75 1.19 -20.55
CA ARG A 82 7.97 2.39 -20.88
C ARG A 82 8.92 3.59 -21.00
N ASN A 83 8.70 4.43 -22.01
CA ASN A 83 9.50 5.64 -22.18
C ASN A 83 9.28 6.62 -21.00
N TYR A 84 10.36 7.20 -20.51
CA TYR A 84 10.39 8.16 -19.42
C TYR A 84 9.81 7.62 -18.10
N ASP A 85 10.02 6.34 -17.87
CA ASP A 85 9.55 5.60 -16.69
C ASP A 85 10.72 4.96 -15.95
N ILE A 86 10.56 4.76 -14.64
CA ILE A 86 11.57 4.11 -13.77
C ILE A 86 11.98 2.71 -14.29
N SER A 87 11.10 2.04 -15.02
CA SER A 87 11.38 0.72 -15.62
C SER A 87 12.58 0.73 -16.56
N GLU A 88 12.94 1.87 -17.14
CA GLU A 88 14.11 1.98 -18.02
C GLU A 88 15.43 1.66 -17.31
N ILE A 89 15.52 1.90 -16.01
CA ILE A 89 16.77 1.66 -15.24
C ILE A 89 16.80 0.28 -14.58
N PHE A 90 15.69 -0.42 -14.45
CA PHE A 90 15.68 -1.72 -13.78
C PHE A 90 16.68 -2.72 -14.34
N PRO A 91 16.83 -2.90 -15.67
CA PRO A 91 17.82 -3.83 -16.24
C PRO A 91 19.29 -3.44 -15.97
N MET A 92 19.52 -2.20 -15.52
CA MET A 92 20.87 -1.72 -15.18
C MET A 92 21.25 -2.02 -13.72
N LEU A 93 20.27 -2.45 -12.89
CA LEU A 93 20.44 -2.64 -11.45
C LEU A 93 20.83 -4.07 -11.11
N HIS A 94 21.47 -4.22 -9.95
CA HIS A 94 21.74 -5.48 -9.28
C HIS A 94 21.08 -5.50 -7.90
N VAL A 95 20.84 -6.68 -7.36
CA VAL A 95 20.42 -6.82 -5.96
C VAL A 95 21.44 -6.13 -5.05
N GLY A 96 20.93 -5.27 -4.15
CA GLY A 96 21.70 -4.43 -3.24
C GLY A 96 21.94 -3.00 -3.73
N ASP A 97 21.83 -2.73 -5.04
CA ASP A 97 21.99 -1.38 -5.59
C ASP A 97 20.89 -0.44 -5.10
N SER A 98 21.23 0.84 -5.05
CA SER A 98 20.27 1.93 -4.87
C SER A 98 20.27 2.81 -6.13
N ALA A 99 19.16 3.50 -6.38
CA ALA A 99 19.08 4.47 -7.46
C ALA A 99 18.27 5.70 -7.05
N VAL A 100 18.60 6.81 -7.69
CA VAL A 100 17.82 8.05 -7.65
C VAL A 100 17.39 8.37 -9.06
N VAL A 101 16.09 8.57 -9.26
CA VAL A 101 15.49 8.97 -10.54
C VAL A 101 14.80 10.30 -10.36
N VAL A 102 14.95 11.19 -11.32
CA VAL A 102 14.28 12.50 -11.33
C VAL A 102 13.46 12.62 -12.60
N GLN A 103 12.15 12.77 -12.44
CA GLN A 103 11.20 12.99 -13.52
C GLN A 103 10.67 14.42 -13.49
N SER A 104 10.61 15.07 -14.67
CA SER A 104 9.88 16.32 -14.85
C SER A 104 8.42 16.01 -15.15
N VAL A 105 7.50 16.62 -14.43
CA VAL A 105 6.05 16.47 -14.65
C VAL A 105 5.66 16.93 -16.06
N ASP A 106 6.30 17.99 -16.58
CA ASP A 106 6.06 18.46 -17.95
C ASP A 106 6.43 17.39 -19.00
N THR A 107 7.45 16.59 -18.74
CA THR A 107 7.87 15.53 -19.65
C THR A 107 6.95 14.31 -19.51
N ILE A 108 6.52 13.96 -18.29
CA ILE A 108 5.49 12.93 -18.07
C ILE A 108 4.23 13.28 -18.85
N ALA A 109 3.74 14.52 -18.73
CA ALA A 109 2.56 14.98 -19.44
C ALA A 109 2.69 14.81 -20.96
N LYS A 110 3.86 15.13 -21.56
CA LYS A 110 4.11 14.93 -23.00
C LYS A 110 3.96 13.46 -23.41
N PHE A 111 4.47 12.52 -22.62
CA PHE A 111 4.33 11.08 -22.89
C PHE A 111 2.90 10.55 -22.63
N GLN A 112 2.10 11.29 -21.86
CA GLN A 112 0.70 10.96 -21.54
C GLN A 112 -0.32 11.77 -22.40
N GLY A 113 0.06 12.21 -23.59
CA GLY A 113 -0.84 12.93 -24.49
C GLY A 113 -1.17 14.35 -24.07
N GLY A 114 -0.32 14.99 -23.27
CA GLY A 114 -0.48 16.37 -22.79
C GLY A 114 -1.22 16.50 -21.46
N ASN A 115 -1.73 15.41 -20.89
CA ASN A 115 -2.45 15.42 -19.62
C ASN A 115 -1.50 15.51 -18.44
N MET A 116 -1.71 16.51 -17.57
CA MET A 116 -0.97 16.62 -16.32
C MET A 116 -1.46 15.57 -15.32
N PRO A 117 -0.57 14.87 -14.59
CA PRO A 117 -0.99 14.01 -13.49
C PRO A 117 -1.77 14.79 -12.43
N GLN A 118 -2.78 14.14 -11.84
CA GLN A 118 -3.64 14.78 -10.85
C GLN A 118 -2.83 15.32 -9.66
N GLY A 119 -3.12 16.56 -9.24
CA GLY A 119 -2.45 17.22 -8.11
C GLY A 119 -1.05 17.76 -8.43
N MET A 120 -0.59 17.69 -9.69
CA MET A 120 0.72 18.18 -10.12
C MET A 120 0.63 19.43 -11.01
N LYS A 121 1.66 20.23 -11.01
CA LYS A 121 1.73 21.51 -11.76
C LYS A 121 2.92 21.48 -12.72
N LYS A 122 2.83 22.34 -13.74
CA LYS A 122 3.95 22.59 -14.67
C LYS A 122 5.19 23.04 -13.90
N GLY A 123 6.34 22.45 -14.22
CA GLY A 123 7.62 22.71 -13.56
C GLY A 123 7.90 21.81 -12.34
N ASP A 124 6.91 21.06 -11.86
CA ASP A 124 7.11 20.12 -10.75
C ASP A 124 8.09 19.00 -11.14
N LYS A 125 8.79 18.49 -10.13
CA LYS A 125 9.69 17.35 -10.26
C LYS A 125 9.32 16.27 -9.27
N ILE A 126 9.35 15.03 -9.72
CA ILE A 126 9.21 13.83 -8.90
C ILE A 126 10.61 13.24 -8.73
N THR A 127 11.02 13.04 -7.48
CA THR A 127 12.24 12.30 -7.17
C THR A 127 11.87 10.95 -6.59
N ILE A 128 12.41 9.89 -7.21
CA ILE A 128 12.22 8.51 -6.79
C ILE A 128 13.56 7.98 -6.31
N LYS A 129 13.64 7.57 -5.04
CA LYS A 129 14.79 6.88 -4.47
C LYS A 129 14.41 5.45 -4.22
N LEU A 130 15.18 4.50 -4.75
CA LEU A 130 14.89 3.08 -4.54
C LEU A 130 16.13 2.33 -4.07
N ARG A 131 15.89 1.17 -3.43
CA ARG A 131 16.91 0.18 -3.09
C ARG A 131 16.42 -1.21 -3.44
N VAL A 132 17.15 -1.92 -4.28
CA VAL A 132 16.86 -3.31 -4.64
C VAL A 132 17.19 -4.21 -3.46
N LEU A 133 16.23 -5.01 -3.03
CA LEU A 133 16.35 -5.92 -1.90
C LEU A 133 16.58 -7.35 -2.35
N ASP A 134 15.83 -7.77 -3.38
CA ASP A 134 15.84 -9.15 -3.85
C ASP A 134 15.33 -9.27 -5.29
N LEU A 135 15.54 -10.44 -5.91
CA LEU A 135 15.12 -10.77 -7.27
C LEU A 135 14.59 -12.20 -7.32
N TYR A 136 13.42 -12.39 -7.91
CA TYR A 136 12.79 -13.70 -8.07
C TYR A 136 12.60 -14.02 -9.54
N ASN A 137 13.11 -15.18 -9.99
CA ASN A 137 12.89 -15.69 -11.34
C ASN A 137 11.58 -16.50 -11.46
N ASP A 138 10.91 -16.75 -10.34
CA ASP A 138 9.69 -17.52 -10.22
C ASP A 138 8.60 -16.67 -9.57
N ILE A 139 7.50 -16.44 -10.29
CA ILE A 139 6.38 -15.60 -9.83
C ILE A 139 5.72 -16.19 -8.57
N PRO A 140 5.41 -17.48 -8.47
CA PRO A 140 4.94 -18.11 -7.24
C PRO A 140 5.83 -17.85 -6.03
N VAL A 141 7.16 -17.92 -6.18
CA VAL A 141 8.10 -17.60 -5.09
C VAL A 141 8.04 -16.14 -4.69
N ALA A 142 7.95 -15.22 -5.65
CA ALA A 142 7.76 -13.79 -5.38
C ALA A 142 6.43 -13.54 -4.62
N GLN A 143 5.35 -14.21 -5.02
CA GLN A 143 4.05 -14.10 -4.36
C GLN A 143 4.09 -14.62 -2.92
N LEU A 144 4.76 -15.76 -2.67
CA LEU A 144 4.96 -16.26 -1.31
C LEU A 144 5.74 -15.26 -0.44
N ASN A 145 6.75 -14.61 -1.02
CA ASN A 145 7.52 -13.59 -0.29
C ASN A 145 6.67 -12.35 0.00
N LEU A 146 5.86 -11.89 -0.97
CA LEU A 146 4.91 -10.79 -0.75
C LEU A 146 3.92 -11.12 0.38
N ASN A 147 3.34 -12.32 0.38
CA ASN A 147 2.42 -12.76 1.44
C ASN A 147 3.10 -12.77 2.82
N LYS A 148 4.37 -13.19 2.88
CA LYS A 148 5.18 -13.12 4.10
C LYS A 148 5.38 -11.67 4.57
N GLU A 149 5.69 -10.73 3.66
CA GLU A 149 5.83 -9.32 4.01
C GLU A 149 4.49 -8.72 4.51
N MET A 150 3.37 -9.12 3.90
CA MET A 150 2.04 -8.70 4.35
C MET A 150 1.75 -9.19 5.78
N GLU A 151 2.07 -10.46 6.10
CA GLU A 151 1.88 -10.98 7.44
C GLU A 151 2.80 -10.31 8.47
N LEU A 152 4.06 -10.06 8.11
CA LEU A 152 4.99 -9.30 8.95
C LEU A 152 4.49 -7.87 9.20
N GLN A 153 3.91 -7.21 8.20
CA GLN A 153 3.31 -5.89 8.37
C GLN A 153 2.09 -5.95 9.29
N LYS A 154 1.23 -6.95 9.11
CA LYS A 154 0.06 -7.17 9.98
C LYS A 154 0.48 -7.30 11.45
N GLN A 155 1.54 -8.06 11.73
CA GLN A 155 2.05 -8.21 13.09
C GLN A 155 2.58 -6.88 13.65
N ARG A 156 3.35 -6.11 12.87
CA ARG A 156 3.81 -4.77 13.28
C ARG A 156 2.64 -3.85 13.60
N ASP A 157 1.63 -3.82 12.73
CA ASP A 157 0.43 -2.98 12.93
C ASP A 157 -0.34 -3.35 14.21
N ILE A 158 -0.46 -4.65 14.49
CA ILE A 158 -1.08 -5.16 15.71
C ILE A 158 -0.30 -4.70 16.96
N GLU A 159 1.03 -4.76 16.90
CA GLU A 159 1.91 -4.30 17.98
C GLU A 159 1.83 -2.78 18.17
N GLU A 160 1.82 -2.00 17.08
CA GLU A 160 1.67 -0.53 17.11
C GLU A 160 0.34 -0.12 17.78
N VAL A 161 -0.78 -0.73 17.37
CA VAL A 161 -2.11 -0.47 17.96
C VAL A 161 -2.14 -0.95 19.43
N GLY A 162 -1.55 -2.10 19.74
CA GLY A 162 -1.43 -2.59 21.11
C GLY A 162 -0.64 -1.66 22.02
N ALA A 163 0.46 -1.10 21.52
CA ALA A 163 1.27 -0.10 22.23
C ALA A 163 0.47 1.20 22.45
N TYR A 164 -0.31 1.65 21.45
CA TYR A 164 -1.21 2.79 21.59
C TYR A 164 -2.26 2.56 22.67
N VAL A 165 -2.99 1.44 22.62
CA VAL A 165 -4.00 1.05 23.63
C VAL A 165 -3.40 1.05 25.04
N LYS A 166 -2.22 0.44 25.21
CA LYS A 166 -1.49 0.40 26.48
C LYS A 166 -1.08 1.81 26.94
N SER A 167 -0.53 2.64 26.06
CA SER A 167 -0.07 4.00 26.38
C SER A 167 -1.20 4.93 26.85
N LYS A 168 -2.44 4.67 26.38
CA LYS A 168 -3.64 5.41 26.77
C LYS A 168 -4.38 4.79 27.96
N ASN A 169 -3.86 3.71 28.56
CA ASN A 169 -4.50 2.95 29.65
C ASN A 169 -5.92 2.45 29.27
N ILE A 170 -6.16 2.13 28.00
CA ILE A 170 -7.45 1.66 27.50
C ILE A 170 -7.63 0.20 27.90
N LYS A 171 -8.78 -0.14 28.51
CA LYS A 171 -9.15 -1.50 28.87
C LYS A 171 -9.79 -2.21 27.66
N ALA A 172 -8.97 -2.67 26.73
CA ALA A 172 -9.42 -3.36 25.53
C ALA A 172 -9.07 -4.84 25.53
N ILE A 173 -9.92 -5.64 24.92
CA ILE A 173 -9.74 -7.08 24.66
C ILE A 173 -9.23 -7.24 23.24
N LYS A 174 -8.15 -7.99 23.05
CA LYS A 174 -7.62 -8.30 21.71
C LYS A 174 -8.45 -9.40 21.05
N THR A 175 -8.91 -9.17 19.82
CA THR A 175 -9.60 -10.17 19.02
C THR A 175 -8.63 -11.22 18.46
N PRO A 176 -9.12 -12.40 18.02
CA PRO A 176 -8.27 -13.40 17.36
C PRO A 176 -7.55 -12.88 16.12
N ALA A 177 -8.15 -11.99 15.33
CA ALA A 177 -7.53 -11.39 14.16
C ALA A 177 -6.49 -10.32 14.51
N GLY A 178 -6.57 -9.71 15.73
CA GLY A 178 -5.60 -8.74 16.23
C GLY A 178 -6.12 -7.31 16.40
N ALA A 179 -7.42 -7.03 16.21
CA ALA A 179 -8.03 -5.77 16.61
C ALA A 179 -8.17 -5.70 18.14
N TYR A 180 -8.40 -4.51 18.68
CA TYR A 180 -8.62 -4.32 20.13
C TYR A 180 -9.98 -3.68 20.36
N VAL A 181 -10.76 -4.23 21.29
CA VAL A 181 -12.14 -3.82 21.56
C VAL A 181 -12.29 -3.35 23.00
N GLU A 182 -12.61 -2.08 23.19
CA GLU A 182 -12.97 -1.45 24.44
C GLU A 182 -14.50 -1.46 24.57
N ILE A 183 -15.04 -2.25 25.51
CA ILE A 183 -16.47 -2.29 25.77
C ILE A 183 -16.85 -1.09 26.65
N ILE A 184 -17.59 -0.14 26.09
CA ILE A 184 -18.09 1.05 26.80
C ILE A 184 -19.40 0.71 27.52
N LYS A 185 -20.26 -0.06 26.86
CA LYS A 185 -21.51 -0.58 27.40
C LYS A 185 -21.74 -1.99 26.85
N GLN A 186 -21.94 -2.97 27.70
CA GLN A 186 -22.01 -4.38 27.28
C GLN A 186 -23.20 -4.68 26.37
N GLY A 187 -24.36 -4.09 26.58
CA GLY A 187 -25.61 -4.45 25.92
C GLY A 187 -26.28 -5.66 26.54
N ASP A 188 -27.39 -6.08 25.97
CA ASP A 188 -28.27 -7.14 26.50
C ASP A 188 -28.40 -8.30 25.50
N GLY A 189 -28.44 -9.53 26.04
CA GLY A 189 -28.64 -10.74 25.26
C GLY A 189 -27.39 -11.36 24.66
N PRO A 190 -27.52 -12.29 23.73
CA PRO A 190 -26.40 -13.03 23.15
C PRO A 190 -25.57 -12.14 22.22
N LEU A 191 -24.29 -12.50 22.05
CA LEU A 191 -23.40 -11.91 21.05
C LEU A 191 -23.86 -12.35 19.64
N PRO A 192 -23.53 -11.54 18.59
CA PRO A 192 -23.89 -11.87 17.22
C PRO A 192 -23.15 -13.10 16.69
N ASP A 193 -23.90 -14.06 16.16
CA ASP A 193 -23.38 -15.24 15.47
C ASP A 193 -23.29 -15.02 13.95
N SER A 194 -22.57 -15.92 13.26
CA SER A 194 -22.53 -15.96 11.80
C SER A 194 -23.94 -16.06 11.20
N GLY A 195 -24.17 -15.36 10.08
CA GLY A 195 -25.46 -15.29 9.41
C GLY A 195 -26.47 -14.33 10.03
N LYS A 196 -26.14 -13.64 11.13
CA LYS A 196 -26.99 -12.58 11.68
C LYS A 196 -26.76 -11.26 10.98
N GLN A 197 -27.83 -10.52 10.69
CA GLN A 197 -27.78 -9.15 10.22
C GLN A 197 -27.74 -8.20 11.42
N LEU A 198 -26.78 -7.32 11.42
CA LEU A 198 -26.56 -6.29 12.44
C LEU A 198 -26.99 -4.94 11.88
N SER A 199 -27.58 -4.09 12.73
CA SER A 199 -27.83 -2.66 12.48
C SER A 199 -26.99 -1.84 13.44
N ILE A 200 -26.11 -0.97 12.90
CA ILE A 200 -25.03 -0.35 13.65
C ILE A 200 -25.02 1.16 13.39
N TYR A 201 -24.92 1.95 14.45
CA TYR A 201 -24.41 3.31 14.37
C TYR A 201 -22.92 3.33 14.60
N TYR A 202 -22.21 4.17 13.84
CA TYR A 202 -20.77 4.28 13.98
C TYR A 202 -20.25 5.69 13.72
N THR A 203 -19.07 5.95 14.26
CA THR A 203 -18.17 7.05 13.87
C THR A 203 -16.77 6.47 13.71
N GLY A 204 -16.19 6.65 12.54
CA GLY A 204 -14.83 6.25 12.19
C GLY A 204 -13.85 7.42 12.34
N THR A 205 -12.74 7.18 13.04
CA THR A 205 -11.63 8.13 13.20
C THR A 205 -10.31 7.43 12.99
N ASN A 206 -9.24 8.19 12.77
CA ASN A 206 -7.88 7.65 12.93
C ASN A 206 -7.45 7.72 14.41
N LEU A 207 -6.23 7.22 14.73
CA LEU A 207 -5.70 7.25 16.11
C LEU A 207 -5.47 8.67 16.67
N LYS A 208 -5.49 9.70 15.82
CA LYS A 208 -5.40 11.12 16.24
C LYS A 208 -6.76 11.72 16.57
N GLY A 209 -7.85 11.03 16.21
CA GLY A 209 -9.22 11.50 16.40
C GLY A 209 -9.80 12.24 15.20
N ASP A 210 -9.08 12.33 14.06
CA ASP A 210 -9.62 12.92 12.84
C ASP A 210 -10.71 12.00 12.28
N LYS A 211 -11.93 12.52 12.13
CA LYS A 211 -13.07 11.76 11.60
C LYS A 211 -12.93 11.60 10.09
N PHE A 212 -13.19 10.40 9.58
CA PHE A 212 -13.24 10.12 8.16
C PHE A 212 -14.62 9.66 7.68
N ASP A 213 -15.48 9.16 8.57
CA ASP A 213 -16.83 8.72 8.25
C ASP A 213 -17.71 8.61 9.50
N SER A 214 -19.05 8.80 9.34
CA SER A 214 -20.01 8.63 10.43
C SER A 214 -21.43 8.53 9.87
N ASN A 215 -22.26 7.67 10.42
CA ASN A 215 -23.69 7.62 10.14
C ASN A 215 -24.55 8.21 11.28
N VAL A 216 -23.93 8.88 12.25
CA VAL A 216 -24.60 9.66 13.30
C VAL A 216 -24.34 11.14 13.18
N ASP A 217 -23.35 11.56 12.39
CA ASP A 217 -23.00 12.95 12.13
C ASP A 217 -23.53 13.32 10.72
N PRO A 218 -24.57 14.18 10.62
CA PRO A 218 -25.19 14.52 9.32
C PRO A 218 -24.24 15.20 8.32
N SER A 219 -23.11 15.73 8.78
CA SER A 219 -22.11 16.37 7.92
C SER A 219 -21.46 15.41 6.91
N PHE A 220 -21.56 14.09 7.16
CA PHE A 220 -21.07 13.05 6.24
C PHE A 220 -22.09 12.65 5.15
N GLY A 221 -23.28 13.25 5.15
CA GLY A 221 -24.28 13.09 4.07
C GLY A 221 -25.09 11.80 4.11
N HIS A 222 -24.92 10.95 5.13
CA HIS A 222 -25.71 9.74 5.35
C HIS A 222 -25.95 9.51 6.85
N THR A 223 -27.18 9.13 7.19
CA THR A 223 -27.60 8.87 8.58
C THR A 223 -28.32 7.52 8.75
N ASP A 224 -28.40 6.73 7.70
CA ASP A 224 -28.98 5.40 7.76
C ASP A 224 -28.09 4.46 8.58
N THR A 225 -28.74 3.52 9.28
CA THR A 225 -27.99 2.48 10.00
C THR A 225 -27.16 1.63 9.05
N PHE A 226 -25.92 1.41 9.39
CA PHE A 226 -25.05 0.49 8.65
C PHE A 226 -25.47 -0.94 8.92
N LYS A 227 -25.73 -1.69 7.86
CA LYS A 227 -26.19 -3.08 7.96
C LYS A 227 -25.14 -4.02 7.40
N ILE A 228 -24.72 -4.98 8.22
CA ILE A 228 -23.81 -6.06 7.80
C ILE A 228 -24.40 -7.41 8.18
N VAL A 229 -24.01 -8.45 7.45
CA VAL A 229 -24.29 -9.84 7.81
C VAL A 229 -22.98 -10.49 8.26
N VAL A 230 -22.95 -10.96 9.51
CA VAL A 230 -21.75 -11.58 10.09
C VAL A 230 -21.32 -12.79 9.27
N GLY A 231 -20.05 -12.83 8.88
CA GLY A 231 -19.47 -13.88 8.03
C GLY A 231 -19.66 -13.68 6.53
N GLN A 232 -20.31 -12.59 6.10
CA GLN A 232 -20.35 -12.18 4.69
C GLN A 232 -19.47 -10.94 4.53
N MET A 233 -18.64 -10.89 3.48
CA MET A 233 -17.69 -9.80 3.24
C MET A 233 -18.39 -8.43 3.02
N GLY A 234 -18.95 -7.86 4.09
CA GLY A 234 -19.67 -6.58 4.07
C GLY A 234 -18.92 -5.42 4.74
N SER A 235 -17.79 -5.69 5.39
CA SER A 235 -16.97 -4.69 6.08
C SER A 235 -15.51 -5.12 6.16
N ILE A 236 -14.64 -4.22 6.67
CA ILE A 236 -13.25 -4.55 6.95
C ILE A 236 -13.14 -5.56 8.12
N GLN A 237 -12.14 -6.44 8.04
CA GLN A 237 -11.98 -7.57 8.97
C GLN A 237 -11.98 -7.14 10.44
N GLY A 238 -11.23 -6.10 10.78
CA GLY A 238 -11.13 -5.63 12.17
C GLY A 238 -12.45 -5.10 12.72
N PHE A 239 -13.28 -4.48 11.88
CA PHE A 239 -14.61 -4.01 12.28
C PHE A 239 -15.54 -5.19 12.56
N GLU A 240 -15.59 -6.17 11.65
CA GLU A 240 -16.42 -7.35 11.84
C GLU A 240 -16.05 -8.16 13.08
N GLU A 241 -14.74 -8.36 13.33
CA GLU A 241 -14.26 -9.02 14.53
C GLU A 241 -14.68 -8.26 15.82
N GLY A 242 -14.64 -6.93 15.77
CA GLY A 242 -14.98 -6.10 16.91
C GLY A 242 -16.47 -6.10 17.25
N VAL A 243 -17.34 -5.99 16.24
CA VAL A 243 -18.80 -5.95 16.50
C VAL A 243 -19.33 -7.27 17.03
N LYS A 244 -18.68 -8.40 16.75
CA LYS A 244 -19.04 -9.72 17.32
C LYS A 244 -18.89 -9.77 18.83
N MET A 245 -18.15 -8.85 19.43
CA MET A 245 -17.93 -8.81 20.89
C MET A 245 -18.96 -7.94 21.63
N VAL A 246 -19.93 -7.36 20.92
CA VAL A 246 -20.92 -6.43 21.46
C VAL A 246 -22.31 -7.01 21.33
N ALA A 247 -23.08 -7.07 22.45
CA ALA A 247 -24.47 -7.48 22.42
C ALA A 247 -25.39 -6.33 22.00
N LYS A 248 -26.67 -6.62 21.69
CA LYS A 248 -27.67 -5.61 21.30
C LYS A 248 -27.78 -4.50 22.35
N GLY A 249 -27.79 -3.24 21.91
CA GLY A 249 -27.81 -2.04 22.76
C GLY A 249 -26.47 -1.72 23.41
N GLY A 250 -25.43 -2.49 23.09
CA GLY A 250 -24.06 -2.25 23.56
C GLY A 250 -23.32 -1.20 22.72
N LYS A 251 -22.26 -0.64 23.34
CA LYS A 251 -21.36 0.35 22.73
C LYS A 251 -19.92 -0.09 22.93
N ALA A 252 -19.10 0.11 21.91
CA ALA A 252 -17.67 -0.19 21.98
C ALA A 252 -16.86 0.76 21.12
N LYS A 253 -15.53 0.81 21.42
CA LYS A 253 -14.51 1.33 20.52
C LYS A 253 -13.66 0.18 20.01
N ILE A 254 -13.51 0.12 18.69
CA ILE A 254 -12.74 -0.91 18.00
C ILE A 254 -11.51 -0.24 17.41
N TYR A 255 -10.33 -0.59 17.91
CA TYR A 255 -9.03 -0.10 17.43
C TYR A 255 -8.50 -1.12 16.41
N ILE A 256 -8.41 -0.71 15.16
CA ILE A 256 -8.17 -1.60 14.04
C ILE A 256 -6.79 -1.34 13.45
N PRO A 257 -5.86 -2.32 13.52
CA PRO A 257 -4.60 -2.30 12.78
C PRO A 257 -4.84 -2.11 11.29
N SER A 258 -3.99 -1.35 10.61
CA SER A 258 -4.22 -0.96 9.21
C SER A 258 -4.45 -2.16 8.29
N MET A 259 -3.70 -3.25 8.46
CA MET A 259 -3.83 -4.48 7.66
C MET A 259 -5.11 -5.29 7.95
N LEU A 260 -5.87 -4.94 9.00
CA LEU A 260 -7.22 -5.44 9.25
C LEU A 260 -8.31 -4.46 8.80
N GLY A 261 -7.89 -3.32 8.24
CA GLY A 261 -8.71 -2.26 7.67
C GLY A 261 -8.48 -2.11 6.16
N TYR A 262 -8.02 -0.92 5.74
CA TYR A 262 -7.79 -0.60 4.32
C TYR A 262 -6.35 -0.86 3.86
N GLY A 263 -5.45 -1.30 4.75
CA GLY A 263 -4.11 -1.81 4.44
C GLY A 263 -3.22 -0.84 3.69
N MET A 264 -2.49 -1.41 2.72
CA MET A 264 -1.49 -0.71 1.91
C MET A 264 -2.06 0.44 1.06
N GLN A 265 -3.32 0.34 0.66
CA GLN A 265 -3.93 1.30 -0.27
C GLN A 265 -4.62 2.45 0.46
N GLY A 266 -5.10 2.23 1.69
CA GLY A 266 -6.00 3.16 2.34
C GLY A 266 -7.34 3.28 1.60
N ALA A 267 -8.06 4.37 1.82
CA ALA A 267 -9.25 4.79 1.07
C ALA A 267 -9.19 6.32 0.85
N PRO A 268 -8.37 6.79 -0.11
CA PRO A 268 -8.22 8.23 -0.37
C PRO A 268 -9.53 8.89 -0.80
N PRO A 269 -9.75 10.17 -0.50
CA PRO A 269 -8.83 11.06 0.20
C PRO A 269 -8.86 10.95 1.73
N SER A 270 -9.82 10.21 2.30
CA SER A 270 -10.15 10.25 3.73
C SER A 270 -9.24 9.37 4.60
N ILE A 271 -8.78 8.23 4.09
CA ILE A 271 -7.94 7.27 4.82
C ILE A 271 -6.62 7.07 4.07
N LYS A 272 -5.51 7.33 4.74
CA LYS A 272 -4.17 7.19 4.16
C LYS A 272 -3.74 5.71 4.09
N PRO A 273 -2.80 5.36 3.20
CA PRO A 273 -2.11 4.08 3.25
C PRO A 273 -1.57 3.77 4.65
N TYR A 274 -1.78 2.54 5.12
CA TYR A 274 -1.35 2.05 6.44
C TYR A 274 -1.90 2.84 7.64
N GLU A 275 -3.05 3.47 7.50
CA GLU A 275 -3.68 4.21 8.60
C GLU A 275 -4.45 3.27 9.52
N HIS A 276 -4.13 3.31 10.82
CA HIS A 276 -4.89 2.61 11.85
C HIS A 276 -6.17 3.37 12.15
N LEU A 277 -7.25 2.63 12.41
CA LEU A 277 -8.58 3.17 12.54
C LEU A 277 -9.16 2.92 13.93
N VAL A 278 -10.08 3.79 14.33
CA VAL A 278 -10.91 3.61 15.51
C VAL A 278 -12.36 3.77 15.10
N PHE A 279 -13.19 2.78 15.38
CA PHE A 279 -14.62 2.89 15.21
C PHE A 279 -15.30 2.91 16.58
N GLU A 280 -15.98 3.98 16.89
CA GLU A 280 -16.95 4.01 17.98
C GLU A 280 -18.29 3.52 17.43
N ILE A 281 -18.83 2.46 18.02
CA ILE A 281 -20.05 1.79 17.53
C ILE A 281 -21.12 1.70 18.58
N GLU A 282 -22.40 1.68 18.13
CA GLU A 282 -23.56 1.25 18.90
C GLU A 282 -24.29 0.17 18.12
N LEU A 283 -24.41 -1.03 18.69
CA LEU A 283 -25.14 -2.14 18.08
C LEU A 283 -26.62 -2.03 18.42
N LEU A 284 -27.42 -1.57 17.49
CA LEU A 284 -28.83 -1.28 17.70
C LEU A 284 -29.71 -2.54 17.67
N ASP A 285 -29.41 -3.45 16.73
CA ASP A 285 -30.26 -4.61 16.52
C ASP A 285 -29.49 -5.79 15.91
N ILE A 286 -29.96 -7.02 16.24
CA ILE A 286 -29.46 -8.29 15.73
C ILE A 286 -30.67 -9.06 15.21
N ARG A 287 -30.71 -9.38 13.91
CA ARG A 287 -31.80 -10.10 13.26
C ARG A 287 -31.29 -11.30 12.47
N GLN A 288 -32.21 -12.19 12.09
CA GLN A 288 -31.90 -13.18 11.06
C GLN A 288 -31.65 -12.45 9.73
N ALA A 289 -30.56 -12.77 9.04
CA ALA A 289 -30.30 -12.19 7.72
C ALA A 289 -31.45 -12.58 6.75
N PRO A 290 -31.83 -11.67 5.83
CA PRO A 290 -32.70 -12.04 4.74
C PRO A 290 -32.10 -13.22 3.95
N PRO A 291 -32.90 -14.09 3.36
CA PRO A 291 -32.39 -15.14 2.49
C PRO A 291 -31.57 -14.48 1.35
N ALA A 292 -30.43 -15.08 1.01
CA ALA A 292 -29.64 -14.61 -0.11
C ALA A 292 -30.50 -14.50 -1.38
N PRO A 293 -30.40 -13.43 -2.18
CA PRO A 293 -31.12 -13.33 -3.43
C PRO A 293 -30.82 -14.58 -4.28
N LYS A 294 -31.88 -15.25 -4.74
CA LYS A 294 -31.68 -16.40 -5.63
C LYS A 294 -30.88 -15.95 -6.85
N PRO A 295 -29.86 -16.72 -7.25
CA PRO A 295 -29.14 -16.40 -8.47
C PRO A 295 -30.13 -16.27 -9.63
N ASN A 296 -30.07 -15.17 -10.35
CA ASN A 296 -30.91 -15.01 -11.55
C ASN A 296 -30.37 -15.96 -12.62
N LEU A 297 -31.02 -17.12 -12.76
CA LEU A 297 -30.66 -18.16 -13.72
C LEU A 297 -30.63 -17.64 -15.17
N ASP A 298 -31.39 -16.59 -15.47
CA ASP A 298 -31.40 -15.99 -16.81
C ASP A 298 -30.15 -15.14 -17.07
N GLN A 299 -29.59 -14.50 -16.05
CA GLN A 299 -28.30 -13.82 -16.17
C GLN A 299 -27.14 -14.83 -16.34
N LEU A 300 -27.19 -15.98 -15.66
CA LEU A 300 -26.18 -17.04 -15.82
C LEU A 300 -26.26 -17.70 -17.23
N LYS A 301 -27.47 -17.86 -17.78
CA LYS A 301 -27.64 -18.36 -19.15
C LYS A 301 -27.09 -17.38 -20.18
N ASN A 302 -27.32 -16.07 -20.02
CA ASN A 302 -26.82 -15.04 -20.93
C ASN A 302 -25.29 -14.95 -20.93
N LEU A 303 -24.63 -15.03 -19.73
CA LEU A 303 -23.17 -15.07 -19.63
C LEU A 303 -22.55 -16.31 -20.30
N ASN A 304 -23.22 -17.47 -20.21
CA ASN A 304 -22.76 -18.69 -20.88
C ASN A 304 -22.95 -18.60 -22.40
N THR A 305 -24.02 -17.94 -22.88
CA THR A 305 -24.27 -17.74 -24.31
C THR A 305 -23.27 -16.77 -24.94
N GLU A 306 -22.99 -15.64 -24.26
CA GLU A 306 -21.97 -14.66 -24.71
C GLU A 306 -20.57 -15.26 -24.76
N ASN A 307 -20.17 -16.03 -23.76
CA ASN A 307 -18.89 -16.72 -23.74
C ASN A 307 -18.77 -17.78 -24.82
N THR A 308 -19.87 -18.47 -25.17
CA THR A 308 -19.89 -19.48 -26.24
C THR A 308 -19.81 -18.81 -27.63
N GLU A 309 -20.50 -17.69 -27.83
CA GLU A 309 -20.44 -16.92 -29.08
C GLU A 309 -19.08 -16.23 -29.26
N ALA A 310 -18.44 -15.74 -28.19
CA ALA A 310 -17.10 -15.17 -28.24
C ALA A 310 -16.06 -16.23 -28.63
N ALA A 311 -16.12 -17.42 -28.01
CA ALA A 311 -15.23 -18.53 -28.34
C ALA A 311 -15.42 -19.07 -29.78
N GLN A 312 -16.65 -19.04 -30.33
CA GLN A 312 -16.94 -19.42 -31.71
C GLN A 312 -16.42 -18.38 -32.70
N LYS A 313 -16.49 -17.09 -32.39
CA LYS A 313 -15.93 -16.01 -33.24
C LYS A 313 -14.39 -16.02 -33.28
N GLU A 314 -13.73 -16.33 -32.18
CA GLU A 314 -12.27 -16.51 -32.17
C GLU A 314 -11.83 -17.71 -33.03
N ASN A 315 -12.52 -18.83 -32.93
CA ASN A 315 -12.21 -20.01 -33.75
C ASN A 315 -12.50 -19.82 -35.25
N ALA A 316 -13.53 -19.03 -35.61
CA ALA A 316 -13.85 -18.71 -37.00
C ALA A 316 -12.84 -17.74 -37.64
N SER A 317 -12.29 -16.79 -36.85
CA SER A 317 -11.26 -15.86 -37.31
C SER A 317 -9.87 -16.50 -37.50
N GLY A 318 -9.59 -17.57 -36.75
CA GLY A 318 -8.35 -18.36 -36.88
C GLY A 318 -8.30 -19.29 -38.10
N ALA A 319 -9.46 -19.68 -38.64
CA ALA A 319 -9.54 -20.59 -39.80
C ALA A 319 -9.43 -19.88 -41.19
N SER A 320 -9.47 -18.55 -41.21
CA SER A 320 -9.39 -17.77 -42.50
C SER A 320 -7.98 -17.25 -42.82
N LYS A 321 -6.94 -17.69 -42.09
CA LYS A 321 -5.53 -17.31 -42.33
C LYS A 321 -4.65 -18.56 -42.51
N LYS A 322 -5.04 -19.45 -43.42
CA LYS A 322 -4.13 -20.47 -43.98
C LYS A 322 -4.16 -20.42 -45.49
#